data_499a8984282cf150f5b5c35d6e569ffe
#
_entry.id   499a8984282cf150f5b5c35d6e569ffe
#
_cell.length_a   1.000
_cell.length_b   1.000
_cell.length_c   1.000
_cell.angle_alpha   90.00
_cell.angle_beta   90.00
_cell.angle_gamma   90.00
#
_symmetry.space_group_name_H-M   'P 1'
#
loop_
_entity.id
_entity.type
_entity.pdbx_description
1 polymer ?
#
loop_
_entity_poly.entity_id
_entity_poly.type
_entity_poly.pdbx_seq_one_letter_code
_entity_poly.pdbx_strand_id
1 'polypeptide(L)'
;SEIASVLSHEMAHVIARHAAIREDQIRQAAILNRVASDVIGDPQMGALALAKSKIALATFSRGQEFEADGIGVGISSRAGFDPYGATRFLTSMGRSSELRTGNSKTDTRTMEFLSSHPATPERVANATLNARQYAAPGPGSREREEYVRLLDGLVYGEDPSEGFVRGRRFVHPKLGFTFTAPDGFVLENTPQAVFGIKDGGDQALRLDVVRIPADQKLTEYLQAG
;
A
#
# COMPACT_ATOMS: atom_id res chain seq x y z
N SER A 1 -12.98 -17.27 -1.80
CA SER A 1 -13.84 -16.32 -1.09
C SER A 1 -13.10 -15.14 -0.48
N GLU A 2 -11.88 -15.31 0.06
CA GLU A 2 -11.10 -14.19 0.64
C GLU A 2 -10.76 -13.13 -0.40
N ILE A 3 -10.26 -13.53 -1.58
CA ILE A 3 -9.99 -12.60 -2.68
C ILE A 3 -11.26 -11.93 -3.18
N ALA A 4 -12.35 -12.69 -3.31
CA ALA A 4 -13.63 -12.11 -3.69
C ALA A 4 -14.07 -11.04 -2.69
N SER A 5 -13.84 -11.23 -1.40
CA SER A 5 -14.17 -10.22 -0.39
C SER A 5 -13.29 -8.98 -0.49
N VAL A 6 -11.99 -9.11 -0.80
CA VAL A 6 -11.11 -7.95 -1.03
C VAL A 6 -11.56 -7.15 -2.24
N LEU A 7 -11.77 -7.83 -3.39
CA LEU A 7 -12.26 -7.15 -4.60
C LEU A 7 -13.60 -6.46 -4.38
N SER A 8 -14.51 -7.10 -3.63
CA SER A 8 -15.81 -6.53 -3.30
C SER A 8 -15.70 -5.33 -2.36
N HIS A 9 -14.72 -5.32 -1.46
CA HIS A 9 -14.40 -4.18 -0.60
C HIS A 9 -13.89 -2.99 -1.42
N GLU A 10 -12.96 -3.22 -2.36
CA GLU A 10 -12.48 -2.16 -3.27
C GLU A 10 -13.61 -1.62 -4.17
N MET A 11 -14.47 -2.50 -4.68
CA MET A 11 -15.66 -2.09 -5.42
C MET A 11 -16.59 -1.23 -4.55
N ALA A 12 -16.73 -1.55 -3.27
CA ALA A 12 -17.55 -0.78 -2.33
C ALA A 12 -17.00 0.64 -2.15
N HIS A 13 -15.67 0.82 -2.06
CA HIS A 13 -15.06 2.15 -2.03
C HIS A 13 -15.39 2.98 -3.28
N VAL A 14 -15.44 2.35 -4.44
CA VAL A 14 -15.83 3.01 -5.70
C VAL A 14 -17.31 3.37 -5.69
N ILE A 15 -18.19 2.44 -5.32
CA ILE A 15 -19.64 2.63 -5.27
C ILE A 15 -20.00 3.74 -4.28
N ALA A 16 -19.41 3.76 -3.09
CA ALA A 16 -19.62 4.77 -2.06
C ALA A 16 -18.85 6.08 -2.36
N ARG A 17 -18.07 6.13 -3.46
CA ARG A 17 -17.30 7.30 -3.89
C ARG A 17 -16.31 7.83 -2.83
N HIS A 18 -15.75 6.95 -2.02
CA HIS A 18 -14.89 7.32 -0.90
C HIS A 18 -13.66 8.11 -1.34
N ALA A 19 -13.06 7.78 -2.48
CA ALA A 19 -11.91 8.52 -3.04
C ALA A 19 -12.30 9.95 -3.43
N ALA A 20 -13.47 10.15 -4.05
CA ALA A 20 -13.95 11.49 -4.42
C ALA A 20 -14.26 12.34 -3.18
N ILE A 21 -14.93 11.76 -2.18
CA ILE A 21 -15.21 12.44 -0.90
C ILE A 21 -13.90 12.88 -0.23
N ARG A 22 -12.89 12.01 -0.21
CA ARG A 22 -11.58 12.31 0.35
C ARG A 22 -10.87 13.43 -0.42
N GLU A 23 -10.94 13.43 -1.75
CA GLU A 23 -10.37 14.49 -2.56
C GLU A 23 -11.02 15.86 -2.29
N ASP A 24 -12.35 15.88 -2.14
CA ASP A 24 -13.07 17.10 -1.76
C ASP A 24 -12.69 17.60 -0.36
N GLN A 25 -12.50 16.70 0.60
CA GLN A 25 -12.02 17.05 1.95
C GLN A 25 -10.60 17.64 1.90
N ILE A 26 -9.70 17.10 1.08
CA ILE A 26 -8.35 17.65 0.87
C ILE A 26 -8.43 19.06 0.27
N ARG A 27 -9.29 19.27 -0.72
CA ARG A 27 -9.50 20.61 -1.34
C ARG A 27 -10.05 21.62 -0.33
N GLN A 28 -11.04 21.22 0.45
CA GLN A 28 -11.59 22.07 1.52
C GLN A 28 -10.54 22.42 2.58
N ALA A 29 -9.77 21.41 3.04
CA ALA A 29 -8.67 21.64 3.96
C ALA A 29 -7.61 22.60 3.38
N ALA A 30 -7.30 22.50 2.09
CA ALA A 30 -6.36 23.40 1.43
C ALA A 30 -6.86 24.86 1.42
N ILE A 31 -8.15 25.07 1.14
CA ILE A 31 -8.77 26.39 1.16
C ILE A 31 -8.75 26.98 2.58
N LEU A 32 -9.18 26.19 3.57
CA LEU A 32 -9.19 26.63 4.98
C LEU A 32 -7.79 26.97 5.49
N ASN A 33 -6.79 26.14 5.16
CA ASN A 33 -5.41 26.39 5.56
C ASN A 33 -4.82 27.63 4.87
N ARG A 34 -5.22 27.92 3.63
CA ARG A 34 -4.81 29.14 2.93
C ARG A 34 -5.40 30.38 3.60
N VAL A 35 -6.70 30.38 3.87
CA VAL A 35 -7.36 31.48 4.57
C VAL A 35 -6.76 31.69 5.96
N ALA A 36 -6.52 30.61 6.72
CA ALA A 36 -5.87 30.70 8.02
C ALA A 36 -4.44 31.26 7.94
N SER A 37 -3.66 30.86 6.94
CA SER A 37 -2.32 31.40 6.69
C SER A 37 -2.34 32.90 6.38
N ASP A 38 -3.29 33.35 5.57
CA ASP A 38 -3.45 34.74 5.19
C ASP A 38 -3.85 35.58 6.40
N VAL A 39 -4.70 35.05 7.30
CA VAL A 39 -5.13 35.73 8.54
C VAL A 39 -4.03 35.79 9.60
N ILE A 40 -3.26 34.69 9.74
CA ILE A 40 -2.16 34.60 10.73
C ILE A 40 -0.91 35.36 10.22
N GLY A 41 -0.79 35.54 8.89
CA GLY A 41 0.37 36.17 8.27
C GLY A 41 1.63 35.32 8.28
N ASP A 42 1.50 34.01 8.51
CA ASP A 42 2.62 33.05 8.51
C ASP A 42 2.42 31.92 7.47
N PRO A 43 3.07 32.02 6.29
CA PRO A 43 2.97 31.02 5.24
C PRO A 43 3.49 29.63 5.64
N GLN A 44 4.45 29.56 6.57
CA GLN A 44 5.03 28.28 7.02
C GLN A 44 4.03 27.51 7.87
N MET A 45 3.29 28.18 8.72
CA MET A 45 2.20 27.57 9.50
C MET A 45 1.09 27.03 8.59
N GLY A 46 0.71 27.75 7.54
CA GLY A 46 -0.25 27.28 6.55
C GLY A 46 0.22 26.02 5.80
N ALA A 47 1.49 25.99 5.39
CA ALA A 47 2.08 24.85 4.72
C ALA A 47 2.13 23.61 5.64
N LEU A 48 2.51 23.77 6.90
CA LEU A 48 2.55 22.70 7.88
C LEU A 48 1.15 22.15 8.19
N ALA A 49 0.15 23.02 8.34
CA ALA A 49 -1.24 22.62 8.58
C ALA A 49 -1.80 21.84 7.38
N LEU A 50 -1.49 22.27 6.13
CA LEU A 50 -1.88 21.55 4.92
C LEU A 50 -1.20 20.17 4.84
N ALA A 51 0.08 20.08 5.16
CA ALA A 51 0.80 18.80 5.19
C ALA A 51 0.19 17.84 6.20
N LYS A 52 -0.12 18.29 7.41
CA LYS A 52 -0.81 17.49 8.43
C LYS A 52 -2.20 17.03 7.97
N SER A 53 -2.97 17.92 7.32
CA SER A 53 -4.29 17.57 6.77
C SER A 53 -4.18 16.50 5.68
N LYS A 54 -3.21 16.62 4.77
CA LYS A 54 -2.97 15.61 3.72
C LYS A 54 -2.58 14.26 4.32
N ILE A 55 -1.73 14.23 5.34
CA ILE A 55 -1.35 12.99 6.04
C ILE A 55 -2.57 12.37 6.72
N ALA A 56 -3.39 13.16 7.44
CA ALA A 56 -4.59 12.67 8.12
C ALA A 56 -5.63 12.11 7.14
N LEU A 57 -5.69 12.65 5.91
CA LEU A 57 -6.60 12.21 4.85
C LEU A 57 -5.95 11.20 3.88
N ALA A 58 -4.73 10.73 4.15
CA ALA A 58 -4.03 9.77 3.29
C ALA A 58 -4.68 8.37 3.33
N THR A 59 -5.32 8.01 4.43
CA THR A 59 -6.05 6.76 4.62
C THR A 59 -7.55 6.98 4.60
N PHE A 60 -8.32 5.94 4.32
CA PHE A 60 -9.76 5.99 4.49
C PHE A 60 -10.12 6.08 5.97
N SER A 61 -11.21 6.81 6.26
CA SER A 61 -11.69 6.90 7.64
C SER A 61 -12.22 5.54 8.12
N ARG A 62 -12.21 5.33 9.45
CA ARG A 62 -12.81 4.11 10.04
C ARG A 62 -14.25 3.88 9.59
N GLY A 63 -15.05 4.94 9.46
CA GLY A 63 -16.42 4.85 8.97
C GLY A 63 -16.51 4.36 7.53
N GLN A 64 -15.63 4.87 6.65
CA GLN A 64 -15.56 4.43 5.26
C GLN A 64 -15.12 2.97 5.13
N GLU A 65 -14.19 2.52 5.98
CA GLU A 65 -13.78 1.11 6.02
C GLU A 65 -14.94 0.19 6.46
N PHE A 66 -15.71 0.56 7.49
CA PHE A 66 -16.88 -0.19 7.93
C PHE A 66 -17.99 -0.24 6.87
N GLU A 67 -18.22 0.88 6.18
CA GLU A 67 -19.19 0.94 5.09
C GLU A 67 -18.75 0.05 3.91
N ALA A 68 -17.46 0.13 3.52
CA ALA A 68 -16.92 -0.71 2.47
C ALA A 68 -16.96 -2.21 2.84
N ASP A 69 -16.66 -2.58 4.09
CA ASP A 69 -16.79 -3.95 4.58
C ASP A 69 -18.23 -4.45 4.47
N GLY A 70 -19.21 -3.65 4.88
CA GLY A 70 -20.62 -4.02 4.83
C GLY A 70 -21.15 -4.20 3.40
N ILE A 71 -20.88 -3.24 2.53
CA ILE A 71 -21.24 -3.31 1.11
C ILE A 71 -20.53 -4.48 0.42
N GLY A 72 -19.23 -4.65 0.69
CA GLY A 72 -18.38 -5.69 0.10
C GLY A 72 -18.83 -7.10 0.47
N VAL A 73 -19.19 -7.35 1.74
CA VAL A 73 -19.79 -8.62 2.16
C VAL A 73 -21.09 -8.89 1.40
N GLY A 74 -21.93 -7.87 1.19
CA GLY A 74 -23.16 -8.00 0.42
C GLY A 74 -22.91 -8.33 -1.05
N ILE A 75 -21.92 -7.72 -1.69
CA ILE A 75 -21.54 -7.98 -3.09
C ILE A 75 -21.03 -9.42 -3.23
N SER A 76 -20.04 -9.82 -2.43
CA SER A 76 -19.44 -11.15 -2.49
C SER A 76 -20.46 -12.26 -2.21
N SER A 77 -21.35 -12.06 -1.24
CA SER A 77 -22.42 -13.01 -0.92
C SER A 77 -23.41 -13.19 -2.07
N ARG A 78 -23.87 -12.10 -2.70
CA ARG A 78 -24.76 -12.17 -3.87
C ARG A 78 -24.08 -12.80 -5.09
N ALA A 79 -22.77 -12.72 -5.18
CA ALA A 79 -21.99 -13.43 -6.20
C ALA A 79 -21.78 -14.92 -5.89
N GLY A 80 -22.34 -15.45 -4.80
CA GLY A 80 -22.30 -16.87 -4.43
C GLY A 80 -21.08 -17.26 -3.59
N PHE A 81 -20.22 -16.32 -3.21
CA PHE A 81 -19.08 -16.60 -2.34
C PHE A 81 -19.48 -16.67 -0.86
N ASP A 82 -18.67 -17.38 -0.06
CA ASP A 82 -18.86 -17.46 1.38
C ASP A 82 -18.72 -16.05 2.00
N PRO A 83 -19.77 -15.49 2.64
CA PRO A 83 -19.78 -14.15 3.21
C PRO A 83 -18.75 -13.96 4.34
N TYR A 84 -18.27 -15.05 4.96
CA TYR A 84 -17.19 -15.00 5.97
C TYR A 84 -15.78 -14.85 5.39
N GLY A 85 -15.64 -14.71 4.07
CA GLY A 85 -14.37 -14.44 3.41
C GLY A 85 -13.68 -13.20 3.95
N ALA A 86 -14.42 -12.09 4.13
CA ALA A 86 -13.91 -10.85 4.70
C ALA A 86 -13.38 -11.04 6.14
N THR A 87 -14.14 -11.74 6.99
CA THR A 87 -13.71 -12.04 8.37
C THR A 87 -12.40 -12.81 8.42
N ARG A 88 -12.26 -13.85 7.57
CA ARG A 88 -11.03 -14.64 7.53
C ARG A 88 -9.85 -13.85 6.99
N PHE A 89 -10.08 -13.05 5.92
CA PHE A 89 -9.04 -12.21 5.35
C PHE A 89 -8.53 -11.17 6.35
N LEU A 90 -9.42 -10.40 6.97
CA LEU A 90 -9.07 -9.39 7.98
C LEU A 90 -8.33 -10.01 9.18
N THR A 91 -8.77 -11.19 9.64
CA THR A 91 -8.08 -11.92 10.72
C THR A 91 -6.65 -12.31 10.31
N SER A 92 -6.46 -12.81 9.10
CA SER A 92 -5.14 -13.19 8.58
C SER A 92 -4.24 -11.99 8.37
N MET A 93 -4.81 -10.88 7.89
CA MET A 93 -4.11 -9.62 7.69
C MET A 93 -3.63 -9.02 9.03
N GLY A 94 -4.47 -9.05 10.07
CA GLY A 94 -4.10 -8.62 11.43
C GLY A 94 -2.93 -9.43 11.99
N ARG A 95 -3.00 -10.76 11.90
CA ARG A 95 -1.89 -11.65 12.33
C ARG A 95 -0.60 -11.39 11.55
N SER A 96 -0.71 -11.16 10.23
CA SER A 96 0.46 -10.83 9.40
C SER A 96 1.09 -9.50 9.82
N SER A 97 0.28 -8.50 10.17
CA SER A 97 0.75 -7.22 10.67
C SER A 97 1.49 -7.36 12.01
N GLU A 98 0.94 -8.14 12.96
CA GLU A 98 1.56 -8.41 14.25
C GLU A 98 2.93 -9.10 14.11
N LEU A 99 3.04 -10.11 13.24
CA LEU A 99 4.30 -10.80 12.96
C LEU A 99 5.37 -9.88 12.38
N ARG A 100 4.97 -8.88 11.61
CA ARG A 100 5.89 -7.95 10.94
C ARG A 100 6.37 -6.85 11.88
N THR A 101 5.55 -6.36 12.78
CA THR A 101 5.97 -5.37 13.79
C THR A 101 7.05 -5.92 14.72
N GLY A 102 7.14 -7.26 14.88
CA GLY A 102 8.21 -7.94 15.59
C GLY A 102 9.50 -8.18 14.79
N ASN A 103 9.47 -8.04 13.45
CA ASN A 103 10.61 -8.31 12.57
C ASN A 103 10.88 -7.09 11.67
N SER A 104 11.94 -6.34 11.97
CA SER A 104 12.32 -5.06 11.30
C SER A 104 12.71 -5.14 9.82
N LYS A 105 12.46 -6.24 9.11
CA LYS A 105 12.83 -6.40 7.69
C LYS A 105 11.56 -6.60 6.87
N THR A 106 11.01 -5.51 6.36
CA THR A 106 9.67 -5.51 5.79
C THR A 106 9.65 -5.14 4.32
N ASP A 107 8.88 -5.91 3.55
CA ASP A 107 8.47 -5.60 2.18
C ASP A 107 7.53 -4.38 2.20
N THR A 108 7.98 -3.25 1.67
CA THR A 108 7.29 -1.97 1.63
C THR A 108 5.96 -2.02 0.87
N ARG A 109 5.85 -2.82 -0.19
CA ARG A 109 4.62 -2.95 -0.99
C ARG A 109 3.44 -3.50 -0.18
N THR A 110 3.72 -4.46 0.71
CA THR A 110 2.68 -5.03 1.58
C THR A 110 2.32 -4.07 2.72
N MET A 111 3.25 -3.23 3.14
CA MET A 111 3.01 -2.20 4.16
C MET A 111 2.04 -1.13 3.68
N GLU A 112 2.12 -0.72 2.41
CA GLU A 112 1.26 0.33 1.85
C GLU A 112 -0.22 -0.09 1.89
N PHE A 113 -0.54 -1.32 1.45
CA PHE A 113 -1.91 -1.84 1.53
C PHE A 113 -2.41 -1.97 2.98
N LEU A 114 -1.57 -2.53 3.88
CA LEU A 114 -1.93 -2.68 5.30
C LEU A 114 -2.11 -1.33 6.01
N SER A 115 -1.38 -0.29 5.58
CA SER A 115 -1.50 1.04 6.16
C SER A 115 -2.72 1.80 5.66
N SER A 116 -3.13 1.59 4.39
CA SER A 116 -4.32 2.22 3.81
C SER A 116 -5.63 1.58 4.30
N HIS A 117 -5.62 0.26 4.60
CA HIS A 117 -6.78 -0.52 5.04
C HIS A 117 -6.46 -1.34 6.31
N PRO A 118 -6.29 -0.70 7.48
CA PRO A 118 -5.86 -1.41 8.69
C PRO A 118 -6.90 -2.45 9.14
N ALA A 119 -6.41 -3.67 9.43
CA ALA A 119 -7.24 -4.72 10.01
C ALA A 119 -7.34 -4.53 11.52
N THR A 120 -8.43 -3.96 11.97
CA THR A 120 -8.70 -3.80 13.41
C THR A 120 -9.63 -4.90 13.92
N PRO A 121 -9.56 -5.26 15.22
CA PRO A 121 -10.51 -6.21 15.81
C PRO A 121 -11.96 -5.82 15.59
N GLU A 122 -12.27 -4.53 15.60
CA GLU A 122 -13.62 -4.02 15.35
C GLU A 122 -14.08 -4.29 13.91
N ARG A 123 -13.19 -4.17 12.90
CA ARG A 123 -13.51 -4.54 11.52
C ARG A 123 -13.79 -6.02 11.38
N VAL A 124 -13.01 -6.89 12.02
CA VAL A 124 -13.24 -8.34 12.04
C VAL A 124 -14.61 -8.67 12.65
N ALA A 125 -14.94 -8.04 13.78
CA ALA A 125 -16.25 -8.22 14.44
C ALA A 125 -17.40 -7.72 13.54
N ASN A 126 -17.27 -6.55 12.95
CA ASN A 126 -18.27 -5.97 12.05
C ASN A 126 -18.46 -6.82 10.78
N ALA A 127 -17.38 -7.28 10.14
CA ALA A 127 -17.47 -8.17 8.99
C ALA A 127 -18.20 -9.48 9.34
N THR A 128 -17.96 -10.01 10.56
CA THR A 128 -18.68 -11.20 11.05
C THR A 128 -20.17 -10.93 11.24
N LEU A 129 -20.54 -9.78 11.80
CA LEU A 129 -21.95 -9.40 11.97
C LEU A 129 -22.64 -9.21 10.62
N ASN A 130 -21.98 -8.56 9.67
CA ASN A 130 -22.49 -8.39 8.31
C ASN A 130 -22.66 -9.75 7.61
N ALA A 131 -21.69 -10.66 7.72
CA ALA A 131 -21.78 -12.00 7.13
C ALA A 131 -22.98 -12.80 7.66
N ARG A 132 -23.29 -12.70 8.94
CA ARG A 132 -24.45 -13.39 9.57
C ARG A 132 -25.79 -12.97 8.98
N GLN A 133 -25.91 -11.77 8.39
CA GLN A 133 -27.13 -11.30 7.75
C GLN A 133 -27.44 -12.06 6.45
N TYR A 134 -26.42 -12.64 5.82
CA TYR A 134 -26.56 -13.34 4.55
C TYR A 134 -26.61 -14.86 4.69
N ALA A 135 -25.84 -15.43 5.62
CA ALA A 135 -25.81 -16.87 5.83
C ALA A 135 -25.20 -17.25 7.20
N ALA A 136 -25.49 -18.49 7.63
CA ALA A 136 -24.72 -19.16 8.69
C ALA A 136 -23.28 -19.43 8.20
N PRO A 137 -22.30 -19.66 9.11
CA PRO A 137 -20.97 -20.06 8.70
C PRO A 137 -20.96 -21.36 7.88
N GLY A 138 -20.25 -21.35 6.75
CA GLY A 138 -20.04 -22.55 5.94
C GLY A 138 -20.65 -22.57 4.54
N PRO A 139 -21.83 -21.96 4.27
CA PRO A 139 -22.36 -21.89 2.92
C PRO A 139 -21.58 -20.93 2.03
N GLY A 140 -21.65 -21.14 0.74
CA GLY A 140 -20.95 -20.35 -0.27
C GLY A 140 -19.62 -20.97 -0.73
N SER A 141 -19.25 -20.60 -1.93
CA SER A 141 -18.05 -21.12 -2.56
C SER A 141 -16.79 -20.55 -1.95
N ARG A 142 -15.81 -21.41 -1.72
CA ARG A 142 -14.45 -21.02 -1.30
C ARG A 142 -13.43 -21.15 -2.43
N GLU A 143 -13.67 -22.03 -3.39
CA GLU A 143 -12.84 -22.27 -4.60
C GLU A 143 -11.33 -22.32 -4.30
N ARG A 144 -10.96 -22.95 -3.17
CA ARG A 144 -9.57 -22.94 -2.70
C ARG A 144 -8.63 -23.70 -3.65
N GLU A 145 -9.05 -24.85 -4.12
CA GLU A 145 -8.22 -25.70 -5.00
C GLU A 145 -7.99 -25.02 -6.35
N GLU A 146 -9.03 -24.47 -6.94
CA GLU A 146 -8.95 -23.71 -8.18
C GLU A 146 -8.04 -22.48 -8.02
N TYR A 147 -8.20 -21.75 -6.91
CA TYR A 147 -7.36 -20.61 -6.60
C TYR A 147 -5.88 -21.00 -6.49
N VAL A 148 -5.57 -22.06 -5.74
CA VAL A 148 -4.17 -22.53 -5.57
C VAL A 148 -3.57 -22.97 -6.91
N ARG A 149 -4.36 -23.60 -7.78
CA ARG A 149 -3.93 -23.98 -9.13
C ARG A 149 -3.60 -22.76 -9.99
N LEU A 150 -4.35 -21.67 -9.85
CA LEU A 150 -4.12 -20.42 -10.58
C LEU A 150 -2.89 -19.62 -10.06
N LEU A 151 -2.38 -19.95 -8.88
CA LEU A 151 -1.14 -19.34 -8.36
C LEU A 151 0.12 -20.00 -8.96
N ASP A 152 -0.01 -21.15 -9.60
CA ASP A 152 1.15 -21.83 -10.19
C ASP A 152 1.79 -20.96 -11.28
N GLY A 153 3.09 -20.76 -11.18
CA GLY A 153 3.85 -19.87 -12.07
C GLY A 153 3.86 -18.40 -11.70
N LEU A 154 3.13 -17.95 -10.66
CA LEU A 154 3.26 -16.59 -10.17
C LEU A 154 4.58 -16.42 -9.41
N VAL A 155 5.31 -15.35 -9.74
CA VAL A 155 6.52 -14.98 -8.99
C VAL A 155 6.11 -14.45 -7.61
N TYR A 156 6.65 -15.09 -6.56
CA TYR A 156 6.48 -14.66 -5.18
C TYR A 156 7.78 -14.09 -4.63
N GLY A 157 7.71 -12.87 -4.10
CA GLY A 157 8.85 -12.16 -3.56
C GLY A 157 9.54 -11.27 -4.60
N GLU A 158 10.87 -11.16 -4.49
CA GLU A 158 11.67 -10.30 -5.37
C GLU A 158 11.74 -10.90 -6.79
N ASP A 159 11.50 -10.08 -7.80
CA ASP A 159 11.67 -10.47 -9.21
C ASP A 159 13.16 -10.35 -9.60
N PRO A 160 13.81 -11.45 -10.03
CA PRO A 160 15.20 -11.37 -10.51
C PRO A 160 15.42 -10.40 -11.68
N SER A 161 14.36 -10.07 -12.43
CA SER A 161 14.44 -9.08 -13.52
C SER A 161 14.55 -7.63 -13.03
N GLU A 162 14.18 -7.37 -11.78
CA GLU A 162 14.32 -6.07 -11.11
C GLU A 162 15.53 -6.03 -10.16
N GLY A 163 16.22 -7.18 -9.99
CA GLY A 163 17.29 -7.31 -9.02
C GLY A 163 16.77 -7.53 -7.59
N PHE A 164 17.68 -7.74 -6.66
CA PHE A 164 17.34 -7.96 -5.25
C PHE A 164 18.41 -7.45 -4.29
N VAL A 165 17.98 -7.16 -3.06
CA VAL A 165 18.83 -6.67 -1.99
C VAL A 165 19.16 -7.80 -1.00
N ARG A 166 20.44 -7.91 -0.62
CA ARG A 166 20.92 -8.80 0.45
C ARG A 166 21.79 -8.00 1.42
N GLY A 167 21.18 -7.56 2.50
CA GLY A 167 21.82 -6.59 3.41
C GLY A 167 22.07 -5.27 2.71
N ARG A 168 23.36 -4.88 2.62
CA ARG A 168 23.79 -3.67 1.90
C ARG A 168 24.15 -3.92 0.43
N ARG A 169 24.06 -5.17 -0.05
CA ARG A 169 24.43 -5.54 -1.41
C ARG A 169 23.18 -5.64 -2.29
N PHE A 170 23.19 -4.90 -3.39
CA PHE A 170 22.24 -5.05 -4.49
C PHE A 170 22.85 -5.92 -5.58
N VAL A 171 22.05 -6.82 -6.14
CA VAL A 171 22.43 -7.73 -7.22
C VAL A 171 21.37 -7.67 -8.31
N HIS A 172 21.76 -7.42 -9.54
CA HIS A 172 20.88 -7.43 -10.69
C HIS A 172 21.32 -8.50 -11.71
N PRO A 173 20.79 -9.74 -11.61
CA PRO A 173 21.24 -10.86 -12.43
C PRO A 173 21.09 -10.62 -13.93
N LYS A 174 19.95 -10.02 -14.35
CA LYS A 174 19.64 -9.76 -15.76
C LYS A 174 20.58 -8.73 -16.39
N LEU A 175 20.96 -7.69 -15.67
CA LEU A 175 21.89 -6.67 -16.14
C LEU A 175 23.35 -7.02 -15.83
N GLY A 176 23.61 -8.08 -15.04
CA GLY A 176 24.93 -8.60 -14.76
C GLY A 176 25.80 -7.70 -13.87
N PHE A 177 25.20 -6.90 -12.99
CA PHE A 177 25.98 -6.06 -12.07
C PHE A 177 25.53 -6.20 -10.62
N THR A 178 26.41 -5.74 -9.73
CA THR A 178 26.16 -5.66 -8.29
C THR A 178 26.87 -4.44 -7.73
N PHE A 179 26.31 -3.86 -6.67
CA PHE A 179 27.03 -2.88 -5.86
C PHE A 179 26.76 -3.11 -4.37
N THR A 180 27.64 -2.57 -3.53
CA THR A 180 27.47 -2.61 -2.08
C THR A 180 27.40 -1.19 -1.56
N ALA A 181 26.32 -0.85 -0.87
CA ALA A 181 26.15 0.45 -0.24
C ALA A 181 27.17 0.64 0.90
N PRO A 182 27.58 1.88 1.20
CA PRO A 182 28.43 2.19 2.34
C PRO A 182 27.85 1.70 3.67
N ASP A 183 28.67 1.68 4.72
CA ASP A 183 28.20 1.28 6.06
C ASP A 183 27.11 2.21 6.57
N GLY A 184 26.14 1.63 7.26
CA GLY A 184 24.99 2.33 7.82
C GLY A 184 23.83 2.58 6.83
N PHE A 185 23.96 2.19 5.55
CA PHE A 185 22.84 2.30 4.61
C PHE A 185 21.93 1.09 4.63
N VAL A 186 20.62 1.34 4.61
CA VAL A 186 19.58 0.36 4.33
C VAL A 186 19.11 0.57 2.91
N LEU A 187 19.12 -0.50 2.10
CA LEU A 187 18.69 -0.47 0.71
C LEU A 187 17.24 -0.93 0.54
N GLU A 188 16.54 -0.22 -0.33
CA GLU A 188 15.20 -0.56 -0.80
C GLU A 188 15.20 -0.67 -2.32
N ASN A 189 14.74 -1.81 -2.86
CA ASN A 189 14.61 -2.04 -4.28
C ASN A 189 13.17 -1.79 -4.73
N THR A 190 13.00 -0.91 -5.70
CA THR A 190 11.71 -0.64 -6.36
C THR A 190 11.83 -0.93 -7.86
N PRO A 191 10.72 -1.05 -8.61
CA PRO A 191 10.79 -1.25 -10.06
C PRO A 191 11.49 -0.13 -10.83
N GLN A 192 11.58 1.07 -10.26
CA GLN A 192 12.14 2.25 -10.90
C GLN A 192 13.58 2.54 -10.50
N ALA A 193 13.95 2.23 -9.25
CA ALA A 193 15.26 2.57 -8.71
C ALA A 193 15.57 1.81 -7.43
N VAL A 194 16.83 1.72 -7.08
CA VAL A 194 17.28 1.31 -5.74
C VAL A 194 17.56 2.56 -4.93
N PHE A 195 16.89 2.68 -3.81
CA PHE A 195 17.12 3.74 -2.84
C PHE A 195 17.93 3.22 -1.65
N GLY A 196 18.74 4.08 -1.07
CA GLY A 196 19.42 3.79 0.18
C GLY A 196 19.32 4.98 1.12
N ILE A 197 18.99 4.71 2.37
CA ILE A 197 18.96 5.73 3.42
C ILE A 197 19.93 5.30 4.50
N LYS A 198 20.79 6.22 4.94
CA LYS A 198 21.69 5.99 6.04
C LYS A 198 20.94 6.06 7.36
N ASP A 199 21.32 5.22 8.30
CA ASP A 199 20.80 5.30 9.67
C ASP A 199 20.99 6.72 10.22
N GLY A 200 19.88 7.32 10.71
CA GLY A 200 19.84 8.73 11.11
C GLY A 200 19.28 9.67 10.02
N GLY A 201 19.12 9.21 8.76
CA GLY A 201 18.40 9.93 7.70
C GLY A 201 19.12 11.13 7.09
N ASP A 202 20.41 11.32 7.39
CA ASP A 202 21.23 12.46 6.96
C ASP A 202 21.82 12.31 5.55
N GLN A 203 21.83 11.08 5.02
CA GLN A 203 22.37 10.79 3.70
C GLN A 203 21.45 9.79 2.97
N ALA A 204 21.29 10.01 1.67
CA ALA A 204 20.55 9.13 0.79
C ALA A 204 21.38 8.79 -0.45
N LEU A 205 21.14 7.63 -1.03
CA LEU A 205 21.64 7.24 -2.35
C LEU A 205 20.47 6.79 -3.24
N ARG A 206 20.66 7.00 -4.53
CA ARG A 206 19.74 6.50 -5.55
C ARG A 206 20.54 5.88 -6.68
N LEU A 207 20.18 4.67 -7.07
CA LEU A 207 20.68 4.01 -8.27
C LEU A 207 19.48 3.73 -9.18
N ASP A 208 19.52 4.26 -10.39
CA ASP A 208 18.55 3.96 -11.42
C ASP A 208 19.22 3.79 -12.80
N VAL A 209 18.41 3.40 -13.79
CA VAL A 209 18.83 3.25 -15.17
C VAL A 209 18.19 4.36 -16.00
N VAL A 210 19.04 5.18 -16.61
CA VAL A 210 18.60 6.25 -17.51
C VAL A 210 18.95 5.91 -18.94
N ARG A 211 18.07 6.27 -19.87
CA ARG A 211 18.36 6.18 -21.30
C ARG A 211 19.01 7.48 -21.77
N ILE A 212 20.27 7.40 -22.16
CA ILE A 212 20.97 8.54 -22.74
C ILE A 212 20.59 8.61 -24.23
N PRO A 213 20.23 9.80 -24.78
CA PRO A 213 20.03 9.97 -26.20
C PRO A 213 21.24 9.51 -27.00
N ALA A 214 21.01 8.92 -28.19
CA ALA A 214 22.07 8.30 -28.99
C ALA A 214 23.14 9.29 -29.47
N ASP A 215 22.81 10.57 -29.53
CA ASP A 215 23.67 11.70 -29.96
C ASP A 215 24.36 12.41 -28.78
N GLN A 216 24.10 12.02 -27.54
CA GLN A 216 24.66 12.64 -26.35
C GLN A 216 25.76 11.75 -25.72
N LYS A 217 26.89 12.35 -25.37
CA LYS A 217 27.95 11.64 -24.64
C LYS A 217 27.61 11.55 -23.15
N LEU A 218 28.05 10.47 -22.52
CA LEU A 218 27.85 10.24 -21.08
C LEU A 218 28.37 11.41 -20.22
N THR A 219 29.52 12.00 -20.62
CA THR A 219 30.11 13.15 -19.92
C THR A 219 29.23 14.40 -19.98
N GLU A 220 28.56 14.63 -21.13
CA GLU A 220 27.65 15.76 -21.32
C GLU A 220 26.36 15.55 -20.51
N TYR A 221 25.86 14.31 -20.46
CA TYR A 221 24.70 13.94 -19.64
C TYR A 221 24.98 14.18 -18.15
N LEU A 222 26.16 13.74 -17.65
CA LEU A 222 26.53 13.89 -16.24
C LEU A 222 26.82 15.34 -15.82
N GLN A 223 27.08 16.25 -16.78
CA GLN A 223 27.27 17.68 -16.48
C GLN A 223 25.97 18.49 -16.52
N ALA A 224 24.90 17.92 -17.09
CA ALA A 224 23.60 18.56 -17.23
C ALA A 224 22.61 18.25 -16.10
N GLY A 225 22.89 17.27 -15.24
CA GLY A 225 22.08 16.83 -14.08
C GLY A 225 22.79 17.17 -12.79
#